data_bc9806921030ff5869e48943fa59c38e
#
_entry.id   bc9806921030ff5869e48943fa59c38e
#
_cell.length_a   1.000
_cell.length_b   1.000
_cell.length_c   1.000
_cell.angle_alpha   90.00
_cell.angle_beta   90.00
_cell.angle_gamma   90.00
#
_symmetry.space_group_name_H-M   'P 1'
#
loop_
_entity.id
_entity.type
_entity.pdbx_description
1 polymer ?
#
loop_
_entity_poly.entity_id
_entity_poly.type
_entity_poly.pdbx_seq_one_letter_code
_entity_poly.pdbx_strand_id
1 'polypeptide(L)'
;MKTLAVTVASAILLASVPAVANINNTDTEGLYVGQSNININSSSTSISTNGEGEQVNMTTISLARADLRQPHILRINATINNYPMSLSQAAVKINGKLVKTSVNKSIAFNVAPYLSRGRNVVDISARTARTDAAIGVSFNGPNTQVNNQSAGNGSSHQQILIDVE
;
A
#
# COMPACT_ATOMS: atom_id res chain seq x y z
N MET A 1 -7.58 0.00 -38.44
CA MET A 1 -6.80 -0.06 -37.19
C MET A 1 -7.48 -1.11 -36.31
N LYS A 2 -6.80 -2.22 -36.04
CA LYS A 2 -7.35 -3.32 -35.21
C LYS A 2 -6.91 -3.13 -33.77
N THR A 3 -7.86 -2.87 -32.91
CA THR A 3 -7.64 -2.76 -31.46
C THR A 3 -7.40 -4.15 -30.89
N LEU A 4 -6.21 -4.41 -30.37
CA LEU A 4 -5.86 -5.65 -29.69
C LEU A 4 -6.28 -5.53 -28.23
N ALA A 5 -7.31 -6.26 -27.83
CA ALA A 5 -7.69 -6.40 -26.42
C ALA A 5 -6.76 -7.42 -25.76
N VAL A 6 -5.92 -6.99 -24.86
CA VAL A 6 -5.10 -7.88 -24.02
C VAL A 6 -5.90 -8.21 -22.76
N THR A 7 -6.41 -9.43 -22.71
CA THR A 7 -7.04 -9.98 -21.51
C THR A 7 -5.94 -10.56 -20.62
N VAL A 8 -5.66 -9.90 -19.49
CA VAL A 8 -4.77 -10.44 -18.45
C VAL A 8 -5.58 -11.36 -17.56
N ALA A 9 -5.31 -12.66 -17.66
CA ALA A 9 -5.91 -13.66 -16.79
C ALA A 9 -5.31 -13.54 -15.39
N SER A 10 -6.16 -13.27 -14.40
CA SER A 10 -5.78 -13.30 -12.97
C SER A 10 -5.63 -14.76 -12.53
N ALA A 11 -4.40 -15.18 -12.23
CA ALA A 11 -4.17 -16.45 -11.54
C ALA A 11 -4.43 -16.27 -10.04
N ILE A 12 -5.51 -16.85 -9.53
CA ILE A 12 -5.78 -16.97 -8.10
C ILE A 12 -4.99 -18.15 -7.60
N LEU A 13 -3.93 -17.91 -6.84
CA LEU A 13 -3.20 -18.96 -6.13
C LEU A 13 -3.68 -19.01 -4.68
N LEU A 14 -4.53 -19.96 -4.36
CA LEU A 14 -4.88 -20.33 -3.00
C LEU A 14 -3.80 -21.29 -2.49
N ALA A 15 -2.90 -20.84 -1.65
CA ALA A 15 -1.99 -21.70 -0.91
C ALA A 15 -1.90 -21.22 0.53
N SER A 16 -2.37 -22.04 1.46
CA SER A 16 -2.13 -21.97 2.89
C SER A 16 -0.70 -22.45 3.19
N VAL A 17 0.30 -21.63 2.99
CA VAL A 17 1.71 -21.84 3.42
C VAL A 17 2.29 -20.46 3.65
N PRO A 18 3.16 -20.23 4.66
CA PRO A 18 3.84 -18.95 4.80
C PRO A 18 4.79 -18.79 3.61
N ALA A 19 4.30 -18.16 2.56
CA ALA A 19 5.08 -17.88 1.37
C ALA A 19 5.71 -16.50 1.51
N VAL A 20 7.02 -16.48 1.68
CA VAL A 20 7.84 -15.32 1.31
C VAL A 20 7.81 -15.29 -0.22
N ALA A 21 6.84 -14.60 -0.78
CA ALA A 21 6.80 -14.39 -2.23
C ALA A 21 7.74 -13.25 -2.58
N ASN A 22 8.94 -13.61 -3.01
CA ASN A 22 9.86 -12.69 -3.68
C ASN A 22 9.48 -12.70 -5.17
N ILE A 23 8.64 -11.78 -5.58
CA ILE A 23 8.29 -11.63 -7.00
C ILE A 23 9.30 -10.68 -7.64
N ASN A 24 10.37 -11.22 -8.15
CA ASN A 24 11.23 -10.54 -9.11
C ASN A 24 10.61 -10.72 -10.50
N ASN A 25 9.85 -9.75 -10.96
CA ASN A 25 9.40 -9.72 -12.34
C ASN A 25 10.35 -8.80 -13.14
N THR A 26 11.29 -9.41 -13.84
CA THR A 26 12.10 -8.77 -14.86
C THR A 26 11.39 -8.93 -16.20
N ASP A 27 11.33 -7.84 -16.94
CA ASP A 27 10.94 -7.70 -18.35
C ASP A 27 9.45 -7.47 -18.66
N THR A 28 9.07 -6.20 -18.51
CA THR A 28 8.29 -5.50 -19.56
C THR A 28 8.53 -4.00 -19.43
N GLU A 29 8.90 -3.36 -20.54
CA GLU A 29 9.21 -1.94 -20.64
C GLU A 29 8.09 -1.09 -20.04
N GLY A 30 8.41 -0.34 -18.97
CA GLY A 30 7.54 0.68 -18.40
C GLY A 30 6.75 0.31 -17.14
N LEU A 31 6.83 -0.90 -16.61
CA LEU A 31 6.13 -1.29 -15.38
C LEU A 31 7.09 -1.22 -14.17
N TYR A 32 7.03 -0.14 -13.40
CA TYR A 32 7.70 -0.09 -12.11
C TYR A 32 6.88 -0.85 -11.08
N VAL A 33 7.29 -2.07 -10.77
CA VAL A 33 6.69 -2.86 -9.70
C VAL A 33 7.35 -2.48 -8.39
N GLY A 34 6.60 -1.84 -7.49
CA GLY A 34 7.04 -1.60 -6.12
C GLY A 34 7.27 -2.93 -5.39
N GLN A 35 8.37 -3.06 -4.66
CA GLN A 35 8.60 -4.23 -3.81
C GLN A 35 7.68 -4.19 -2.60
N SER A 36 6.86 -5.22 -2.44
CA SER A 36 6.01 -5.41 -1.27
C SER A 36 6.53 -6.59 -0.45
N ASN A 37 7.03 -6.33 0.75
CA ASN A 37 7.31 -7.37 1.72
C ASN A 37 6.10 -7.49 2.65
N ILE A 38 5.36 -8.57 2.49
CA ILE A 38 4.15 -8.83 3.26
C ILE A 38 4.41 -10.04 4.15
N ASN A 39 4.38 -9.83 5.46
CA ASN A 39 4.43 -10.91 6.44
C ASN A 39 3.08 -10.93 7.16
N ILE A 40 2.15 -11.76 6.68
CA ILE A 40 0.78 -11.82 7.21
C ILE A 40 0.24 -13.24 7.19
N ASN A 41 -0.65 -13.53 8.14
CA ASN A 41 -1.43 -14.77 8.18
C ASN A 41 -2.46 -14.88 7.04
N SER A 42 -2.84 -13.79 6.38
CA SER A 42 -3.63 -13.79 5.13
C SER A 42 -3.59 -12.41 4.47
N SER A 43 -2.96 -12.31 3.31
CA SER A 43 -3.08 -11.12 2.45
C SER A 43 -2.96 -11.47 0.98
N SER A 44 -3.61 -10.69 0.16
CA SER A 44 -3.38 -10.64 -1.28
C SER A 44 -2.93 -9.24 -1.67
N THR A 45 -1.90 -9.14 -2.51
CA THR A 45 -1.49 -7.88 -3.11
C THR A 45 -1.88 -7.89 -4.57
N SER A 46 -2.56 -6.86 -5.02
CA SER A 46 -2.88 -6.65 -6.44
C SER A 46 -2.40 -5.26 -6.86
N ILE A 47 -1.95 -5.14 -8.09
CA ILE A 47 -1.59 -3.87 -8.71
C ILE A 47 -2.68 -3.57 -9.73
N SER A 48 -3.30 -2.40 -9.62
CA SER A 48 -4.27 -1.89 -10.58
C SER A 48 -3.72 -0.63 -11.21
N THR A 49 -3.83 -0.52 -12.55
CA THR A 49 -3.53 0.71 -13.29
C THR A 49 -4.84 1.32 -13.74
N ASN A 50 -5.06 2.57 -13.38
CA ASN A 50 -6.16 3.36 -13.94
C ASN A 50 -5.79 3.83 -15.34
N GLY A 51 -6.76 4.02 -16.23
CA GLY A 51 -6.55 4.35 -17.64
C GLY A 51 -5.74 5.62 -17.95
N GLU A 52 -5.33 6.37 -16.94
CA GLU A 52 -4.45 7.56 -17.02
C GLU A 52 -3.01 7.29 -16.60
N GLY A 53 -2.62 6.01 -16.44
CA GLY A 53 -1.24 5.63 -16.11
C GLY A 53 -0.86 5.82 -14.62
N GLU A 54 -1.80 6.17 -13.75
CA GLU A 54 -1.55 6.21 -12.31
C GLU A 54 -1.56 4.78 -11.76
N GLN A 55 -0.43 4.37 -11.18
CA GLN A 55 -0.29 3.06 -10.56
C GLN A 55 -0.82 3.10 -9.13
N VAL A 56 -1.85 2.32 -8.85
CA VAL A 56 -2.40 2.13 -7.51
C VAL A 56 -1.97 0.76 -6.99
N ASN A 57 -1.18 0.75 -5.92
CA ASN A 57 -0.85 -0.48 -5.20
C ASN A 57 -1.97 -0.81 -4.21
N MET A 58 -2.59 -1.97 -4.38
CA MET A 58 -3.68 -2.42 -3.52
C MET A 58 -3.24 -3.62 -2.68
N THR A 59 -3.49 -3.56 -1.37
CA THR A 59 -3.21 -4.65 -0.42
C THR A 59 -4.47 -4.94 0.38
N THR A 60 -4.81 -6.22 0.53
CA THR A 60 -5.96 -6.66 1.36
C THR A 60 -5.44 -7.38 2.60
N ILE A 61 -5.99 -7.05 3.75
CA ILE A 61 -5.68 -7.67 5.05
C ILE A 61 -6.98 -7.96 5.81
N SER A 62 -6.98 -9.02 6.62
CA SER A 62 -8.06 -9.35 7.55
C SER A 62 -7.59 -9.11 8.98
N LEU A 63 -8.43 -8.49 9.79
CA LEU A 63 -8.19 -8.22 11.21
C LEU A 63 -9.33 -8.82 12.04
N ALA A 64 -8.98 -9.51 13.14
CA ALA A 64 -9.97 -9.85 14.13
C ALA A 64 -10.45 -8.58 14.86
N ARG A 65 -11.75 -8.47 15.11
CA ARG A 65 -12.31 -7.32 15.85
C ARG A 65 -11.65 -7.11 17.21
N ALA A 66 -11.24 -8.19 17.87
CA ALA A 66 -10.55 -8.11 19.15
C ALA A 66 -9.22 -7.35 19.06
N ASP A 67 -8.53 -7.43 17.93
CA ASP A 67 -7.24 -6.78 17.71
C ASP A 67 -7.38 -5.26 17.60
N LEU A 68 -8.56 -4.73 17.23
CA LEU A 68 -8.80 -3.28 17.18
C LEU A 68 -8.70 -2.57 18.55
N ARG A 69 -8.68 -3.34 19.65
CA ARG A 69 -8.41 -2.80 20.99
C ARG A 69 -6.95 -2.40 21.19
N GLN A 70 -6.07 -2.87 20.31
CA GLN A 70 -4.65 -2.57 20.32
C GLN A 70 -4.31 -1.59 19.20
N PRO A 71 -3.18 -0.86 19.33
CA PRO A 71 -2.78 0.09 18.30
C PRO A 71 -2.44 -0.60 16.97
N HIS A 72 -2.95 -0.02 15.89
CA HIS A 72 -2.58 -0.36 14.51
C HIS A 72 -1.94 0.87 13.87
N ILE A 73 -0.63 0.85 13.74
CA ILE A 73 0.13 2.03 13.36
C ILE A 73 0.35 2.03 11.84
N LEU A 74 -0.21 3.03 11.18
CA LEU A 74 0.13 3.38 9.80
C LEU A 74 1.27 4.38 9.79
N ARG A 75 2.34 4.09 9.04
CA ARG A 75 3.47 4.99 8.81
C ARG A 75 3.63 5.23 7.31
N ILE A 76 3.91 6.49 6.96
CA ILE A 76 4.25 6.89 5.60
C ILE A 76 5.53 7.71 5.69
N ASN A 77 6.55 7.27 5.00
CA ASN A 77 7.86 7.90 4.96
C ASN A 77 8.41 7.98 3.54
N ALA A 78 9.44 8.77 3.35
CA ALA A 78 10.20 8.78 2.12
C ALA A 78 11.68 8.54 2.40
N THR A 79 12.34 7.91 1.45
CA THR A 79 13.77 7.64 1.51
C THR A 79 14.42 7.88 0.15
N ILE A 80 15.69 8.23 0.15
CA ILE A 80 16.54 8.26 -1.04
C ILE A 80 17.85 7.55 -0.70
N ASN A 81 18.24 6.56 -1.50
CA ASN A 81 19.41 5.73 -1.20
C ASN A 81 19.44 5.21 0.25
N ASN A 82 18.27 4.82 0.78
CA ASN A 82 18.03 4.38 2.17
C ASN A 82 18.19 5.47 3.25
N TYR A 83 18.43 6.73 2.88
CA TYR A 83 18.43 7.83 3.85
C TYR A 83 17.02 8.45 3.97
N PRO A 84 16.56 8.74 5.19
CA PRO A 84 15.27 9.37 5.41
C PRO A 84 15.20 10.74 4.75
N MET A 85 14.05 11.05 4.15
CA MET A 85 13.74 12.37 3.64
C MET A 85 12.31 12.78 3.98
N SER A 86 12.01 14.06 3.83
CA SER A 86 10.67 14.58 4.08
C SER A 86 9.75 14.33 2.89
N LEU A 87 8.50 13.97 3.20
CA LEU A 87 7.41 14.04 2.23
C LEU A 87 7.06 15.51 1.99
N SER A 88 6.87 15.92 0.76
CA SER A 88 6.34 17.25 0.47
C SER A 88 4.87 17.36 0.85
N GLN A 89 4.11 16.30 0.62
CA GLN A 89 2.71 16.19 1.00
C GLN A 89 2.32 14.74 1.21
N ALA A 90 1.47 14.49 2.19
CA ALA A 90 0.80 13.20 2.34
C ALA A 90 -0.62 13.37 2.89
N ALA A 91 -1.53 12.51 2.46
CA ALA A 91 -2.92 12.47 2.90
C ALA A 91 -3.38 11.03 3.07
N VAL A 92 -4.17 10.78 4.11
CA VAL A 92 -4.80 9.50 4.37
C VAL A 92 -6.31 9.70 4.51
N LYS A 93 -7.07 8.96 3.72
CA LYS A 93 -8.52 8.84 3.84
C LYS A 93 -8.86 7.45 4.33
N ILE A 94 -9.85 7.35 5.20
CA ILE A 94 -10.42 6.06 5.62
C ILE A 94 -11.91 6.11 5.32
N ASN A 95 -12.39 5.16 4.54
CA ASN A 95 -13.77 5.10 4.05
C ASN A 95 -14.21 6.42 3.39
N GLY A 96 -13.34 7.00 2.57
CA GLY A 96 -13.56 8.27 1.88
C GLY A 96 -13.38 9.53 2.74
N LYS A 97 -13.29 9.40 4.06
CA LYS A 97 -13.11 10.54 4.98
C LYS A 97 -11.64 10.84 5.20
N LEU A 98 -11.22 12.09 5.02
CA LEU A 98 -9.87 12.54 5.33
C LEU A 98 -9.62 12.48 6.84
N VAL A 99 -8.63 11.68 7.26
CA VAL A 99 -8.30 11.47 8.68
C VAL A 99 -6.94 12.03 9.06
N LYS A 100 -6.01 12.13 8.10
CA LYS A 100 -4.68 12.66 8.37
C LYS A 100 -4.10 13.34 7.14
N THR A 101 -3.42 14.47 7.35
CA THR A 101 -2.57 15.14 6.35
C THR A 101 -1.23 15.50 6.97
N SER A 102 -0.22 15.63 6.14
CA SER A 102 1.08 16.15 6.54
C SER A 102 1.72 16.92 5.39
N VAL A 103 2.46 17.96 5.72
CA VAL A 103 3.29 18.74 4.80
C VAL A 103 4.71 18.77 5.37
N ASN A 104 5.68 18.42 4.54
CA ASN A 104 7.11 18.40 4.88
C ASN A 104 7.49 17.47 6.05
N LYS A 105 6.66 16.44 6.33
CA LYS A 105 6.92 15.46 7.41
C LYS A 105 6.38 14.10 7.05
N SER A 106 6.98 13.03 7.61
CA SER A 106 6.40 11.69 7.62
C SER A 106 5.11 11.65 8.45
N ILE A 107 4.28 10.65 8.17
CA ILE A 107 3.06 10.36 8.93
C ILE A 107 3.30 9.11 9.78
N ALA A 108 2.84 9.14 11.03
CA ALA A 108 2.67 7.96 11.86
C ALA A 108 1.48 8.19 12.80
N PHE A 109 0.47 7.32 12.75
CA PHE A 109 -0.68 7.40 13.65
C PHE A 109 -1.40 6.06 13.78
N ASN A 110 -2.21 5.93 14.84
CA ASN A 110 -3.05 4.76 15.06
C ASN A 110 -4.34 4.87 14.23
N VAL A 111 -4.57 3.89 13.36
CA VAL A 111 -5.76 3.84 12.50
C VAL A 111 -6.93 3.07 13.13
N ALA A 112 -6.70 2.25 14.17
CA ALA A 112 -7.74 1.43 14.79
C ALA A 112 -9.02 2.22 15.17
N PRO A 113 -8.95 3.47 15.69
CA PRO A 113 -10.15 4.24 16.02
C PRO A 113 -11.03 4.63 14.82
N TYR A 114 -10.50 4.51 13.60
CA TYR A 114 -11.21 4.87 12.37
C TYR A 114 -11.77 3.67 11.63
N LEU A 115 -11.44 2.44 12.09
CA LEU A 115 -11.90 1.20 11.48
C LEU A 115 -13.23 0.77 12.10
N SER A 116 -14.12 0.28 11.25
CA SER A 116 -15.40 -0.31 11.63
C SER A 116 -15.45 -1.78 11.27
N ARG A 117 -16.44 -2.51 11.78
CA ARG A 117 -16.70 -3.89 11.36
C ARG A 117 -17.00 -3.97 9.86
N GLY A 118 -16.49 -5.01 9.21
CA GLY A 118 -16.59 -5.22 7.77
C GLY A 118 -15.45 -4.56 7.01
N ARG A 119 -15.66 -4.29 5.73
CA ARG A 119 -14.64 -3.74 4.86
C ARG A 119 -14.39 -2.26 5.11
N ASN A 120 -13.12 -1.93 5.29
CA ASN A 120 -12.62 -0.56 5.38
C ASN A 120 -11.63 -0.33 4.26
N VAL A 121 -11.64 0.87 3.69
CA VAL A 121 -10.73 1.30 2.63
C VAL A 121 -9.84 2.40 3.16
N VAL A 122 -8.54 2.16 3.20
CA VAL A 122 -7.52 3.16 3.57
C VAL A 122 -6.82 3.62 2.30
N ASP A 123 -7.16 4.83 1.84
CA ASP A 123 -6.53 5.46 0.69
C ASP A 123 -5.38 6.33 1.16
N ILE A 124 -4.21 6.13 0.57
CA ILE A 124 -2.98 6.82 0.90
C ILE A 124 -2.44 7.47 -0.35
N SER A 125 -2.30 8.79 -0.32
CA SER A 125 -1.59 9.55 -1.35
C SER A 125 -0.42 10.28 -0.72
N ALA A 126 0.76 10.19 -1.34
CA ALA A 126 1.97 10.83 -0.86
C ALA A 126 2.82 11.35 -2.01
N ARG A 127 3.54 12.44 -1.78
CA ARG A 127 4.44 13.07 -2.74
C ARG A 127 5.74 13.49 -2.07
N THR A 128 6.81 13.46 -2.86
CA THR A 128 8.12 14.00 -2.50
C THR A 128 8.51 15.11 -3.47
N ALA A 129 9.44 15.96 -3.07
CA ALA A 129 10.00 16.99 -3.95
C ALA A 129 10.97 16.40 -4.99
N ARG A 130 11.38 15.12 -4.81
CA ARG A 130 12.35 14.43 -5.66
C ARG A 130 11.71 13.23 -6.33
N THR A 131 11.96 13.08 -7.61
CA THR A 131 11.43 11.97 -8.42
C THR A 131 12.19 10.65 -8.22
N ASP A 132 13.42 10.71 -7.72
CA ASP A 132 14.27 9.55 -7.40
C ASP A 132 14.08 9.02 -5.97
N ALA A 133 13.15 9.59 -5.21
CA ALA A 133 12.82 9.14 -3.86
C ALA A 133 11.81 7.98 -3.88
N ALA A 134 12.01 7.04 -2.97
CA ALA A 134 11.05 5.99 -2.69
C ALA A 134 10.09 6.42 -1.56
N ILE A 135 8.81 6.09 -1.71
CA ILE A 135 7.79 6.31 -0.69
C ILE A 135 7.43 4.96 -0.08
N GLY A 136 7.64 4.83 1.22
CA GLY A 136 7.30 3.63 2.00
C GLY A 136 6.01 3.83 2.78
N VAL A 137 5.16 2.82 2.75
CA VAL A 137 3.96 2.72 3.59
C VAL A 137 4.06 1.44 4.39
N SER A 138 3.97 1.55 5.71
CA SER A 138 3.90 0.39 6.59
C SER A 138 2.68 0.45 7.48
N PHE A 139 2.04 -0.69 7.66
CA PHE A 139 0.94 -0.90 8.57
C PHE A 139 1.35 -1.99 9.56
N ASN A 140 1.33 -1.69 10.86
CA ASN A 140 1.76 -2.59 11.91
C ASN A 140 0.68 -2.70 12.97
N GLY A 141 0.18 -3.90 13.20
CA GLY A 141 -0.74 -4.29 14.26
C GLY A 141 -0.16 -5.45 15.07
N PRO A 142 -0.90 -5.96 16.08
CA PRO A 142 -0.43 -7.04 16.95
C PRO A 142 -0.05 -8.31 16.19
N ASN A 143 -0.86 -8.69 15.19
CA ASN A 143 -0.72 -9.91 14.41
C ASN A 143 -0.58 -9.64 12.90
N THR A 144 -0.35 -8.38 12.53
CA THR A 144 -0.36 -7.96 11.12
C THR A 144 0.76 -6.97 10.85
N GLN A 145 1.53 -7.25 9.80
CA GLN A 145 2.55 -6.33 9.31
C GLN A 145 2.49 -6.27 7.78
N VAL A 146 2.36 -5.06 7.25
CA VAL A 146 2.42 -4.78 5.81
C VAL A 146 3.48 -3.71 5.58
N ASN A 147 4.35 -3.95 4.60
CA ASN A 147 5.33 -2.97 4.16
C ASN A 147 5.28 -2.89 2.63
N ASN A 148 4.89 -1.75 2.12
CA ASN A 148 4.86 -1.44 0.69
C ASN A 148 5.82 -0.30 0.41
N GLN A 149 6.58 -0.43 -0.67
CA GLN A 149 7.46 0.61 -1.14
C GLN A 149 7.18 0.88 -2.61
N SER A 150 6.96 2.13 -2.97
CA SER A 150 6.92 2.56 -4.36
C SER A 150 8.18 3.36 -4.67
N ALA A 151 8.85 3.01 -5.76
CA ALA A 151 10.03 3.71 -6.24
C ALA A 151 9.69 4.56 -7.46
N GLY A 152 10.23 5.78 -7.53
CA GLY A 152 10.67 6.31 -8.80
C GLY A 152 9.83 7.31 -9.55
N ASN A 153 8.84 8.05 -9.02
CA ASN A 153 8.29 9.23 -9.72
C ASN A 153 7.89 10.39 -8.78
N GLY A 154 8.35 10.32 -7.54
CA GLY A 154 8.05 11.35 -6.54
C GLY A 154 6.60 11.36 -6.05
N SER A 155 5.76 10.44 -6.50
CA SER A 155 4.38 10.27 -6.04
C SER A 155 4.04 8.80 -5.81
N SER A 156 3.13 8.54 -4.88
CA SER A 156 2.62 7.20 -4.60
C SER A 156 1.15 7.29 -4.25
N HIS A 157 0.36 6.39 -4.85
CA HIS A 157 -1.02 6.15 -4.46
C HIS A 157 -1.14 4.68 -4.05
N GLN A 158 -1.55 4.45 -2.81
CA GLN A 158 -1.69 3.10 -2.25
C GLN A 158 -3.05 2.96 -1.59
N GLN A 159 -3.62 1.77 -1.69
CA GLN A 159 -4.89 1.43 -1.06
C GLN A 159 -4.72 0.18 -0.21
N ILE A 160 -5.12 0.24 1.06
CA ILE A 160 -5.19 -0.93 1.94
C ILE A 160 -6.66 -1.22 2.22
N LEU A 161 -7.11 -2.40 1.81
CA LEU A 161 -8.42 -2.94 2.14
C LEU A 161 -8.30 -3.71 3.44
N ILE A 162 -9.06 -3.33 4.46
CA ILE A 162 -9.03 -3.94 5.79
C ILE A 162 -10.40 -4.53 6.07
N ASP A 163 -10.48 -5.86 6.06
CA ASP A 163 -11.68 -6.59 6.44
C ASP A 163 -11.62 -6.91 7.95
N VAL A 164 -12.54 -6.34 8.73
CA VAL A 164 -12.65 -6.54 10.19
C VAL A 164 -13.77 -7.53 10.48
N GLU A 165 -13.42 -8.70 10.99
CA GLU A 165 -14.30 -9.82 11.31
C GLU A 165 -14.86 -9.77 12.76
#